data_9a22293cc35e525a3c9fe1d332244d8d
#
_entry.id   9a22293cc35e525a3c9fe1d332244d8d
#
_cell.length_a   1.000
_cell.length_b   1.000
_cell.length_c   1.000
_cell.angle_alpha   90.00
_cell.angle_beta   90.00
_cell.angle_gamma   90.00
#
_symmetry.space_group_name_H-M   'P 1'
#
loop_
_entity.id
_entity.type
_entity.pdbx_description
1 polymer ?
#
loop_
_entity_poly.entity_id
_entity_poly.type
_entity_poly.pdbx_seq_one_letter_code
_entity_poly.pdbx_strand_id
1 'polypeptide(L)'
;MSKIIGIDLGTSNSAAAVMIGGKPTLIPSAEGTSVGGKSFPSYVAFTKDGQRLVGEPARRQAITNPDGTIQKIKRKMGESYKIHINGNDYTPEQISAFILQKIKIDAEAF
;
A
#
# COMPACT_ATOMS: atom_id res chain seq x y z
N MET A 1 6.10 24.78 2.49
CA MET A 1 7.10 24.14 3.34
C MET A 1 7.02 22.61 3.14
N SER A 2 8.13 21.99 2.83
CA SER A 2 8.15 20.55 2.65
C SER A 2 8.12 19.84 4.00
N LYS A 3 7.43 18.71 4.05
CA LYS A 3 7.38 17.86 5.25
C LYS A 3 8.04 16.53 4.94
N ILE A 4 8.66 15.96 5.95
CA ILE A 4 9.27 14.64 5.84
C ILE A 4 8.39 13.65 6.59
N ILE A 5 8.05 12.55 5.93
CA ILE A 5 7.32 11.46 6.57
C ILE A 5 8.22 10.24 6.65
N GLY A 6 8.09 9.51 7.75
CA GLY A 6 8.75 8.21 7.89
C GLY A 6 7.77 7.11 7.51
N ILE A 7 8.26 6.15 6.74
CA ILE A 7 7.42 5.05 6.27
C ILE A 7 8.08 3.73 6.67
N ASP A 8 7.31 2.85 7.29
CA ASP A 8 7.70 1.47 7.53
C ASP A 8 6.93 0.60 6.54
N LEU A 9 7.62 0.13 5.51
CA LEU A 9 7.02 -0.74 4.50
C LEU A 9 7.13 -2.18 4.96
N GLY A 10 6.09 -2.65 5.63
CA GLY A 10 6.07 -4.01 6.16
C GLY A 10 5.54 -5.03 5.16
N THR A 11 5.69 -6.31 5.49
CA THR A 11 5.24 -7.42 4.64
C THR A 11 3.72 -7.46 4.53
N SER A 12 3.02 -7.37 5.66
CA SER A 12 1.55 -7.44 5.69
C SER A 12 0.90 -6.09 5.84
N ASN A 13 1.54 -5.19 6.57
CA ASN A 13 1.02 -3.84 6.81
C ASN A 13 2.16 -2.85 6.75
N SER A 14 1.83 -1.63 6.33
CA SER A 14 2.76 -0.52 6.31
C SER A 14 2.24 0.58 7.22
N ALA A 15 3.13 1.45 7.69
CA ALA A 15 2.77 2.55 8.55
C ALA A 15 3.54 3.79 8.14
N ALA A 16 2.97 4.95 8.43
CA ALA A 16 3.61 6.23 8.16
C ALA A 16 3.43 7.15 9.36
N ALA A 17 4.41 8.02 9.57
CA ALA A 17 4.38 8.98 10.65
C ALA A 17 4.97 10.31 10.20
N VAL A 18 4.48 11.40 10.80
CA VAL A 18 4.97 12.75 10.56
C VAL A 18 5.22 13.41 11.93
N MET A 19 6.19 14.30 11.99
CA MET A 19 6.45 15.06 13.21
C MET A 19 5.46 16.21 13.32
N ILE A 20 4.71 16.25 14.41
CA ILE A 20 3.79 17.34 14.72
C ILE A 20 4.10 17.80 16.14
N GLY A 21 4.43 19.09 16.28
CA GLY A 21 4.75 19.65 17.59
C GLY A 21 5.88 18.93 18.31
N GLY A 22 6.87 18.46 17.55
CA GLY A 22 8.02 17.73 18.11
C GLY A 22 7.76 16.28 18.45
N LYS A 23 6.58 15.74 18.10
CA LYS A 23 6.22 14.35 18.39
C LYS A 23 5.89 13.58 17.11
N PRO A 24 6.36 12.32 16.98
CA PRO A 24 5.94 11.50 15.85
C PRO A 24 4.46 11.15 15.98
N THR A 25 3.73 11.38 14.91
CA THR A 25 2.28 11.16 14.86
C THR A 25 1.98 10.20 13.71
N LEU A 26 1.31 9.10 14.00
CA LEU A 26 0.93 8.14 12.98
C LEU A 26 -0.12 8.74 12.06
N ILE A 27 0.07 8.53 10.75
CA ILE A 27 -0.86 8.99 9.73
C ILE A 27 -1.90 7.89 9.50
N PRO A 28 -3.21 8.18 9.67
CA PRO A 28 -4.24 7.17 9.41
C PRO A 28 -4.43 6.96 7.90
N SER A 29 -4.83 5.75 7.53
CA SER A 29 -5.24 5.52 6.15
C SER A 29 -6.57 6.23 5.90
N ALA A 30 -6.80 6.64 4.66
CA ALA A 30 -8.03 7.36 4.30
C ALA A 30 -9.28 6.49 4.51
N GLU A 31 -9.15 5.18 4.40
CA GLU A 31 -10.25 4.25 4.62
C GLU A 31 -10.56 4.02 6.09
N GLY A 32 -9.64 4.32 6.96
CA GLY A 32 -9.86 4.35 8.40
C GLY A 32 -10.34 3.05 9.05
N THR A 33 -10.06 1.91 8.48
CA THR A 33 -10.84 0.73 8.80
C THR A 33 -10.22 -0.28 9.73
N SER A 34 -8.93 -0.44 9.78
CA SER A 34 -8.36 -1.49 10.62
C SER A 34 -7.65 -0.89 11.81
N VAL A 35 -7.72 -1.55 12.95
CA VAL A 35 -6.97 -1.22 14.16
C VAL A 35 -6.74 0.29 14.33
N GLY A 36 -7.82 1.06 14.42
CA GLY A 36 -7.74 2.51 14.56
C GLY A 36 -7.35 3.26 13.29
N GLY A 37 -7.35 2.59 12.14
CA GLY A 37 -7.06 3.23 10.85
C GLY A 37 -5.63 3.67 10.67
N LYS A 38 -4.71 3.23 11.52
CA LYS A 38 -3.31 3.70 11.52
C LYS A 38 -2.35 2.75 10.85
N SER A 39 -2.88 1.77 10.13
CA SER A 39 -2.09 0.80 9.42
C SER A 39 -2.59 0.73 7.98
N PHE A 40 -1.65 0.63 7.05
CA PHE A 40 -1.96 0.49 5.62
C PHE A 40 -1.72 -0.95 5.24
N PRO A 41 -2.76 -1.74 4.93
CA PRO A 41 -2.51 -3.09 4.44
C PRO A 41 -1.61 -3.06 3.20
N SER A 42 -0.56 -3.87 3.20
CA SER A 42 0.39 -3.92 2.09
C SER A 42 -0.18 -4.79 0.96
N TYR A 43 -1.33 -4.38 0.44
CA TYR A 43 -2.05 -5.08 -0.61
C TYR A 43 -2.24 -4.17 -1.81
N VAL A 44 -2.10 -4.74 -3.00
CA VAL A 44 -2.43 -4.08 -4.27
C VAL A 44 -3.33 -5.03 -5.04
N ALA A 45 -4.41 -4.51 -5.61
CA ALA A 45 -5.33 -5.32 -6.41
C ALA A 45 -5.66 -4.59 -7.71
N PHE A 46 -5.88 -5.38 -8.75
CA PHE A 46 -6.33 -4.88 -10.04
C PHE A 46 -7.68 -5.51 -10.35
N THR A 47 -8.67 -4.69 -10.61
CA THR A 47 -10.00 -5.15 -10.98
C THR A 47 -10.02 -5.56 -12.44
N LYS A 48 -11.07 -6.28 -12.86
CA LYS A 48 -11.20 -6.73 -14.24
C LYS A 48 -11.34 -5.56 -15.22
N ASP A 49 -11.87 -4.44 -14.77
CA ASP A 49 -12.00 -3.23 -15.60
C ASP A 49 -10.75 -2.35 -15.56
N GLY A 50 -9.67 -2.81 -14.96
CA GLY A 50 -8.38 -2.13 -14.99
C GLY A 50 -8.13 -1.13 -13.88
N GLN A 51 -9.00 -1.03 -12.89
CA GLN A 51 -8.75 -0.17 -11.75
C GLN A 51 -7.71 -0.76 -10.82
N ARG A 52 -6.86 0.11 -10.27
CA ARG A 52 -5.87 -0.29 -9.27
C ARG A 52 -6.33 0.13 -7.89
N LEU A 53 -6.39 -0.82 -6.98
CA LEU A 53 -6.73 -0.59 -5.59
C LEU A 53 -5.52 -0.87 -4.72
N VAL A 54 -5.32 -0.05 -3.68
CA VAL A 54 -4.18 -0.18 -2.79
C VAL A 54 -4.66 -0.05 -1.35
N GLY A 55 -4.13 -0.88 -0.46
CA GLY A 55 -4.47 -0.84 0.94
C GLY A 55 -5.73 -1.62 1.27
N GLU A 56 -6.58 -1.07 2.11
CA GLU A 56 -7.78 -1.77 2.60
C GLU A 56 -8.74 -2.18 1.49
N PRO A 57 -9.03 -1.34 0.48
CA PRO A 57 -9.88 -1.78 -0.63
C PRO A 57 -9.31 -3.01 -1.35
N ALA A 58 -7.98 -3.08 -1.50
CA ALA A 58 -7.34 -4.24 -2.12
C ALA A 58 -7.47 -5.48 -1.23
N ARG A 59 -7.25 -5.32 0.08
CA ARG A 59 -7.35 -6.43 1.02
C ARG A 59 -8.74 -7.05 1.03
N ARG A 60 -9.77 -6.22 0.91
CA ARG A 60 -11.16 -6.69 0.89
C ARG A 60 -11.48 -7.55 -0.31
N GLN A 61 -10.75 -7.38 -1.42
CA GLN A 61 -10.96 -8.15 -2.63
C GLN A 61 -10.19 -9.46 -2.67
N ALA A 62 -9.34 -9.74 -1.67
CA ALA A 62 -8.45 -10.90 -1.73
C ALA A 62 -9.21 -12.21 -1.88
N ILE A 63 -10.39 -12.33 -1.31
CA ILE A 63 -11.20 -13.56 -1.38
C ILE A 63 -11.95 -13.65 -2.72
N THR A 64 -12.51 -12.54 -3.21
CA THR A 64 -13.33 -12.54 -4.42
C THR A 64 -12.51 -12.36 -5.70
N ASN A 65 -11.29 -11.84 -5.58
CA ASN A 65 -10.41 -11.58 -6.71
C ASN A 65 -8.97 -12.00 -6.38
N PRO A 66 -8.75 -13.28 -6.07
CA PRO A 66 -7.41 -13.72 -5.64
C PRO A 66 -6.35 -13.56 -6.72
N ASP A 67 -6.68 -13.77 -7.99
CA ASP A 67 -5.71 -13.67 -9.08
C ASP A 67 -5.28 -12.24 -9.36
N GLY A 68 -6.11 -11.28 -9.02
CA GLY A 68 -5.81 -9.85 -9.20
C GLY A 68 -5.28 -9.17 -7.96
N THR A 69 -5.11 -9.89 -6.85
CA THR A 69 -4.69 -9.32 -5.57
C THR A 69 -3.29 -9.79 -5.20
N ILE A 70 -2.44 -8.82 -4.87
CA ILE A 70 -1.04 -9.05 -4.54
C ILE A 70 -0.83 -8.69 -3.08
N GLN A 71 -0.23 -9.60 -2.32
CA GLN A 71 0.14 -9.39 -0.94
C GLN A 71 1.56 -9.89 -0.69
N LYS A 72 2.16 -9.43 0.40
CA LYS A 72 3.50 -9.86 0.84
C LYS A 72 4.57 -9.62 -0.22
N ILE A 73 4.41 -8.57 -1.00
CA ILE A 73 5.34 -8.28 -2.11
C ILE A 73 6.76 -7.97 -1.61
N LYS A 74 6.88 -7.48 -0.39
CA LYS A 74 8.20 -7.17 0.19
C LYS A 74 9.12 -8.40 0.20
N ARG A 75 8.56 -9.60 0.33
CA ARG A 75 9.34 -10.85 0.32
C ARG A 75 9.96 -11.14 -1.03
N LYS A 76 9.47 -10.51 -2.10
CA LYS A 76 9.95 -10.71 -3.47
C LYS A 76 10.89 -9.63 -3.94
N MET A 77 11.14 -8.60 -3.11
CA MET A 77 12.04 -7.52 -3.47
C MET A 77 13.45 -8.06 -3.71
N GLY A 78 14.07 -7.59 -4.78
CA GLY A 78 15.41 -8.03 -5.15
C GLY A 78 15.46 -9.32 -5.97
N GLU A 79 14.32 -9.97 -6.21
CA GLU A 79 14.26 -11.17 -7.04
C GLU A 79 13.83 -10.83 -8.47
N SER A 80 14.22 -11.67 -9.42
CA SER A 80 13.75 -11.57 -10.81
C SER A 80 12.34 -12.13 -10.95
N TYR A 81 11.42 -11.57 -10.20
CA TYR A 81 10.05 -12.01 -10.11
C TYR A 81 9.14 -11.04 -10.86
N LYS A 82 8.22 -11.56 -11.64
CA LYS A 82 7.24 -10.74 -12.35
C LYS A 82 5.84 -11.19 -12.03
N ILE A 83 4.95 -10.23 -11.88
CA ILE A 83 3.54 -10.47 -11.61
C ILE A 83 2.79 -10.09 -12.87
N HIS A 84 2.05 -11.05 -13.44
CA HIS A 84 1.30 -10.83 -14.67
C HIS A 84 -0.17 -10.67 -14.34
N ILE A 85 -0.74 -9.49 -14.60
CA ILE A 85 -2.15 -9.20 -14.32
C ILE A 85 -2.70 -8.35 -15.46
N ASN A 86 -3.84 -8.75 -16.00
CA ASN A 86 -4.57 -8.02 -17.05
C ASN A 86 -3.69 -7.67 -18.25
N GLY A 87 -2.81 -8.59 -18.63
CA GLY A 87 -1.94 -8.38 -19.79
C GLY A 87 -0.71 -7.54 -19.54
N ASN A 88 -0.45 -7.14 -18.31
CA ASN A 88 0.72 -6.35 -17.95
C ASN A 88 1.59 -7.09 -16.95
N ASP A 89 2.90 -6.87 -17.05
CA ASP A 89 3.88 -7.43 -16.12
C ASP A 89 4.35 -6.35 -15.16
N TYR A 90 4.44 -6.70 -13.88
CA TYR A 90 4.90 -5.80 -12.83
C TYR A 90 6.05 -6.43 -12.06
N THR A 91 7.02 -5.62 -11.67
CA THR A 91 8.08 -6.06 -10.76
C THR A 91 7.64 -5.83 -9.31
N PRO A 92 8.24 -6.53 -8.33
CA PRO A 92 7.96 -6.25 -6.92
C PRO A 92 8.19 -4.79 -6.56
N GLU A 93 9.20 -4.14 -7.15
CA GLU A 93 9.49 -2.73 -6.93
C GLU A 93 8.35 -1.83 -7.41
N GLN A 94 7.77 -2.14 -8.57
CA GLN A 94 6.63 -1.38 -9.08
C GLN A 94 5.41 -1.52 -8.17
N ILE A 95 5.12 -2.73 -7.70
CA ILE A 95 4.01 -2.96 -6.79
C ILE A 95 4.24 -2.24 -5.46
N SER A 96 5.45 -2.27 -4.93
CA SER A 96 5.80 -1.55 -3.71
C SER A 96 5.65 -0.04 -3.90
N ALA A 97 5.98 0.47 -5.08
CA ALA A 97 5.81 1.89 -5.38
C ALA A 97 4.34 2.31 -5.34
N PHE A 98 3.42 1.43 -5.74
CA PHE A 98 1.99 1.73 -5.64
C PHE A 98 1.55 1.89 -4.18
N ILE A 99 2.10 1.06 -3.29
CA ILE A 99 1.82 1.18 -1.85
C ILE A 99 2.35 2.51 -1.32
N LEU A 100 3.56 2.89 -1.70
CA LEU A 100 4.14 4.16 -1.28
C LEU A 100 3.35 5.35 -1.80
N GLN A 101 2.85 5.29 -3.03
CA GLN A 101 2.00 6.33 -3.60
C GLN A 101 0.70 6.51 -2.80
N LYS A 102 0.08 5.42 -2.40
CA LYS A 102 -1.14 5.45 -1.59
C LYS A 102 -0.86 6.13 -0.25
N ILE A 103 0.24 5.77 0.39
CA ILE A 103 0.62 6.37 1.66
C ILE A 103 0.86 7.87 1.49
N LYS A 104 1.51 8.27 0.40
CA LYS A 104 1.75 9.68 0.12
C LYS A 104 0.44 10.45 -0.04
N ILE A 105 -0.50 9.90 -0.80
CA ILE A 105 -1.81 10.53 -1.02
C ILE A 105 -2.53 10.71 0.32
N ASP A 106 -2.55 9.67 1.13
CA ASP A 106 -3.24 9.74 2.43
C ASP A 106 -2.53 10.69 3.38
N ALA A 107 -1.21 10.77 3.32
CA ALA A 107 -0.44 11.71 4.13
C ALA A 107 -0.72 13.16 3.72
N GLU A 108 -0.86 13.43 2.43
CA GLU A 108 -1.17 14.77 1.95
C GLU A 108 -2.59 15.22 2.33
N ALA A 109 -3.50 14.26 2.51
CA ALA A 109 -4.86 14.55 2.95
C ALA A 109 -4.99 14.67 4.47
N PHE A 110 -3.97 14.31 5.20
CA PHE A 110 -3.97 14.33 6.68
C PHE A 110 -3.72 15.75 7.29
#